data_139f59550d4bc496e60771b91a5c650d
#
_entry.id   139f59550d4bc496e60771b91a5c650d
#
_cell.length_a   1.000
_cell.length_b   1.000
_cell.length_c   1.000
_cell.angle_alpha   90.00
_cell.angle_beta   90.00
_cell.angle_gamma   90.00
#
_symmetry.space_group_name_H-M   'P 1'
#
loop_
_entity.id
_entity.type
_entity.pdbx_description
1 polymer ?
#
loop_
_entity_poly.entity_id
_entity_poly.type
_entity_poly.pdbx_seq_one_letter_code
_entity_poly.pdbx_strand_id
1 'polypeptide(L)'
;FRRVLFRSREVEKIAVKIADTLSTEFFSKVSIGISTIVDNIKDLARAYKEAQIAIEVGRVFESEKNIISYDNLGIGRLIYQLPTTLCEMFLQEVFKKGSLELLDRETLMTIQCFFENNLNVSETSRKLFVHRNTLVYRLEKIRKVTGLDLREFEHAITFKVALMVKQYLNSKPVKY
;
A
#
# COMPACT_ATOMS: atom_id res chain seq x y z
N PHE A 1 20.84 -10.40 -12.37
CA PHE A 1 19.53 -10.46 -11.71
C PHE A 1 19.55 -11.38 -10.46
N ARG A 2 19.98 -12.65 -10.56
CA ARG A 2 20.08 -13.58 -9.42
C ARG A 2 20.98 -13.09 -8.28
N ARG A 3 22.11 -12.44 -8.59
CA ARG A 3 23.09 -11.95 -7.59
C ARG A 3 22.52 -10.79 -6.76
N VAL A 4 21.75 -9.90 -7.38
CA VAL A 4 21.10 -8.77 -6.70
C VAL A 4 19.99 -9.26 -5.77
N LEU A 5 19.16 -10.20 -6.22
CA LEU A 5 18.11 -10.81 -5.39
C LEU A 5 18.67 -11.57 -4.17
N PHE A 6 19.81 -12.21 -4.30
CA PHE A 6 20.45 -12.90 -3.19
C PHE A 6 20.93 -11.90 -2.13
N ARG A 7 21.63 -10.84 -2.54
CA ARG A 7 22.09 -9.77 -1.63
C ARG A 7 20.93 -9.05 -0.93
N SER A 8 19.87 -8.74 -1.63
CA SER A 8 18.68 -8.09 -1.05
C SER A 8 18.07 -8.92 0.09
N ARG A 9 17.92 -10.24 -0.09
CA ARG A 9 17.44 -11.15 0.95
C ARG A 9 18.36 -11.26 2.16
N GLU A 10 19.68 -11.14 1.97
CA GLU A 10 20.63 -11.13 3.08
C GLU A 10 20.51 -9.85 3.89
N VAL A 11 20.38 -8.70 3.24
CA VAL A 11 20.18 -7.41 3.92
C VAL A 11 18.86 -7.42 4.72
N GLU A 12 17.78 -7.96 4.17
CA GLU A 12 16.51 -8.11 4.90
C GLU A 12 16.68 -8.99 6.15
N LYS A 13 17.40 -10.12 6.06
CA LYS A 13 17.67 -10.97 7.23
C LYS A 13 18.48 -10.25 8.31
N ILE A 14 19.44 -9.42 7.92
CA ILE A 14 20.22 -8.60 8.86
C ILE A 14 19.30 -7.58 9.53
N ALA A 15 18.45 -6.90 8.77
CA ALA A 15 17.49 -5.95 9.28
C ALA A 15 16.52 -6.58 10.30
N VAL A 16 16.04 -7.80 10.03
CA VAL A 16 15.19 -8.57 10.98
C VAL A 16 15.96 -8.81 12.28
N LYS A 17 17.20 -9.31 12.21
CA LYS A 17 18.00 -9.56 13.41
C LYS A 17 18.23 -8.29 14.23
N ILE A 18 18.52 -7.15 13.58
CA ILE A 18 18.69 -5.88 14.26
C ILE A 18 17.39 -5.46 14.96
N ALA A 19 16.24 -5.54 14.25
CA ALA A 19 14.95 -5.19 14.83
C ALA A 19 14.59 -6.08 16.02
N ASP A 20 14.81 -7.39 15.92
CA ASP A 20 14.54 -8.36 16.98
C ASP A 20 15.44 -8.10 18.20
N THR A 21 16.74 -7.89 18.00
CA THR A 21 17.67 -7.56 19.12
C THR A 21 17.25 -6.29 19.83
N LEU A 22 16.94 -5.21 19.09
CA LEU A 22 16.52 -3.96 19.69
C LEU A 22 15.17 -4.07 20.41
N SER A 23 14.27 -4.90 19.91
CA SER A 23 12.98 -5.15 20.55
C SER A 23 13.09 -5.99 21.82
N THR A 24 13.92 -7.05 21.80
CA THR A 24 14.03 -8.01 22.90
C THR A 24 14.95 -7.52 24.02
N GLU A 25 16.11 -6.95 23.69
CA GLU A 25 17.10 -6.54 24.69
C GLU A 25 16.88 -5.10 25.17
N PHE A 26 16.37 -4.22 24.31
CA PHE A 26 16.23 -2.79 24.63
C PHE A 26 14.77 -2.32 24.67
N PHE A 27 13.79 -3.22 24.49
CA PHE A 27 12.35 -2.91 24.48
C PHE A 27 11.98 -1.75 23.53
N SER A 28 12.75 -1.57 22.46
CA SER A 28 12.61 -0.46 21.52
C SER A 28 12.03 -0.93 20.20
N LYS A 29 10.88 -0.34 19.81
CA LYS A 29 10.34 -0.53 18.46
C LYS A 29 11.08 0.37 17.48
N VAL A 30 11.63 -0.22 16.42
CA VAL A 30 12.38 0.50 15.39
C VAL A 30 11.75 0.30 14.02
N SER A 31 11.89 1.30 13.17
CA SER A 31 11.57 1.17 11.73
C SER A 31 12.87 1.19 10.94
N ILE A 32 13.04 0.22 10.04
CA ILE A 32 14.25 0.06 9.23
C ILE A 32 13.88 0.22 7.76
N GLY A 33 14.49 1.21 7.11
CA GLY A 33 14.42 1.40 5.67
C GLY A 33 15.64 0.78 4.98
N ILE A 34 15.41 0.02 3.93
CA ILE A 34 16.45 -0.60 3.12
C ILE A 34 16.45 0.07 1.75
N SER A 35 17.60 0.62 1.34
CA SER A 35 17.81 1.19 0.01
C SER A 35 18.07 0.12 -1.04
N THR A 36 18.17 0.53 -2.31
CA THR A 36 18.80 -0.27 -3.34
C THR A 36 20.27 -0.54 -2.97
N ILE A 37 20.77 -1.70 -3.41
CA ILE A 37 22.20 -2.04 -3.20
C ILE A 37 23.07 -1.18 -4.12
N VAL A 38 24.08 -0.54 -3.56
CA VAL A 38 25.02 0.29 -4.29
C VAL A 38 26.44 -0.31 -4.20
N ASP A 39 27.16 -0.27 -5.30
CA ASP A 39 28.54 -0.79 -5.38
C ASP A 39 29.59 0.34 -5.31
N ASN A 40 29.16 1.61 -5.37
CA ASN A 40 30.05 2.76 -5.35
C ASN A 40 29.72 3.67 -4.17
N ILE A 41 30.77 4.10 -3.43
CA ILE A 41 30.63 5.02 -2.31
C ILE A 41 30.00 6.37 -2.70
N LYS A 42 30.17 6.79 -3.96
CA LYS A 42 29.53 8.02 -4.49
C LYS A 42 28.00 7.96 -4.48
N ASP A 43 27.44 6.76 -4.49
CA ASP A 43 25.98 6.52 -4.46
C ASP A 43 25.41 6.45 -3.04
N LEU A 44 26.25 6.54 -2.00
CA LEU A 44 25.81 6.39 -0.60
C LEU A 44 24.76 7.43 -0.20
N ALA A 45 24.94 8.67 -0.65
CA ALA A 45 23.97 9.74 -0.36
C ALA A 45 22.60 9.47 -1.00
N ARG A 46 22.58 8.88 -2.21
CA ARG A 46 21.35 8.44 -2.88
C ARG A 46 20.72 7.29 -2.12
N ALA A 47 21.50 6.27 -1.76
CA ALA A 47 21.03 5.12 -1.00
C ALA A 47 20.42 5.54 0.36
N TYR A 48 21.03 6.49 1.06
CA TYR A 48 20.49 7.01 2.31
C TYR A 48 19.10 7.67 2.10
N LYS A 49 18.95 8.50 1.06
CA LYS A 49 17.65 9.09 0.72
C LYS A 49 16.60 8.04 0.36
N GLU A 50 16.97 7.01 -0.38
CA GLU A 50 16.07 5.89 -0.70
C GLU A 50 15.60 5.16 0.57
N ALA A 51 16.50 4.91 1.52
CA ALA A 51 16.13 4.29 2.80
C ALA A 51 15.19 5.18 3.64
N GLN A 52 15.40 6.49 3.65
CA GLN A 52 14.50 7.43 4.30
C GLN A 52 13.12 7.42 3.63
N ILE A 53 13.06 7.49 2.30
CA ILE A 53 11.80 7.40 1.54
C ILE A 53 11.10 6.06 1.83
N ALA A 54 11.84 4.96 1.96
CA ALA A 54 11.25 3.66 2.29
C ALA A 54 10.50 3.73 3.62
N ILE A 55 11.08 4.31 4.66
CA ILE A 55 10.42 4.48 5.97
C ILE A 55 9.18 5.38 5.85
N GLU A 56 9.29 6.51 5.16
CA GLU A 56 8.20 7.48 5.04
C GLU A 56 7.01 6.90 4.26
N VAL A 57 7.27 6.29 3.11
CA VAL A 57 6.26 5.64 2.26
C VAL A 57 5.67 4.42 2.97
N GLY A 58 6.51 3.63 3.66
CA GLY A 58 6.07 2.48 4.43
C GLY A 58 5.11 2.84 5.56
N ARG A 59 5.34 3.94 6.27
CA ARG A 59 4.41 4.45 7.29
C ARG A 59 3.03 4.75 6.72
N VAL A 60 2.96 5.19 5.47
CA VAL A 60 1.68 5.49 4.81
C VAL A 60 1.00 4.23 4.33
N PHE A 61 1.69 3.35 3.61
CA PHE A 61 1.07 2.26 2.86
C PHE A 61 1.22 0.88 3.50
N GLU A 62 2.20 0.71 4.40
CA GLU A 62 2.56 -0.56 5.04
C GLU A 62 2.76 -0.38 6.56
N SER A 63 1.82 0.30 7.21
CA SER A 63 1.92 0.72 8.63
C SER A 63 2.20 -0.41 9.63
N GLU A 64 1.91 -1.66 9.26
CA GLU A 64 2.17 -2.84 10.09
C GLU A 64 3.60 -3.38 9.95
N LYS A 65 4.33 -2.96 8.92
CA LYS A 65 5.70 -3.41 8.68
C LYS A 65 6.71 -2.46 9.31
N ASN A 66 7.64 -3.03 10.04
CA ASN A 66 8.76 -2.30 10.62
C ASN A 66 10.01 -2.28 9.73
N ILE A 67 10.08 -3.16 8.73
CA ILE A 67 11.20 -3.28 7.80
C ILE A 67 10.66 -3.08 6.40
N ILE A 68 11.10 -2.03 5.74
CA ILE A 68 10.59 -1.60 4.44
C ILE A 68 11.77 -1.46 3.47
N SER A 69 11.71 -2.19 2.35
CA SER A 69 12.67 -2.07 1.27
C SER A 69 12.16 -1.10 0.20
N TYR A 70 13.04 -0.19 -0.24
CA TYR A 70 12.75 0.77 -1.30
C TYR A 70 12.32 0.10 -2.61
N ASP A 71 12.92 -1.06 -2.93
CA ASP A 71 12.58 -1.84 -4.13
C ASP A 71 11.14 -2.40 -4.10
N ASN A 72 10.58 -2.59 -2.90
CA ASN A 72 9.26 -3.18 -2.71
C ASN A 72 8.12 -2.16 -2.59
N LEU A 73 8.42 -0.85 -2.62
CA LEU A 73 7.41 0.21 -2.47
C LEU A 73 6.40 0.29 -3.63
N GLY A 74 6.77 -0.24 -4.79
CA GLY A 74 5.89 -0.28 -5.95
C GLY A 74 5.31 1.10 -6.32
N ILE A 75 4.01 1.12 -6.59
CA ILE A 75 3.27 2.33 -6.96
C ILE A 75 3.16 3.35 -5.81
N GLY A 76 3.27 2.91 -4.56
CA GLY A 76 3.23 3.81 -3.39
C GLY A 76 4.31 4.90 -3.45
N ARG A 77 5.50 4.56 -3.96
CA ARG A 77 6.59 5.51 -4.17
C ARG A 77 6.23 6.62 -5.16
N LEU A 78 5.51 6.29 -6.21
CA LEU A 78 5.07 7.27 -7.22
C LEU A 78 4.00 8.19 -6.62
N ILE A 79 3.01 7.62 -5.96
CA ILE A 79 1.92 8.38 -5.32
C ILE A 79 2.48 9.34 -4.27
N TYR A 80 3.46 8.92 -3.47
CA TYR A 80 4.07 9.74 -2.42
C TYR A 80 4.76 11.00 -2.98
N GLN A 81 5.19 10.99 -4.24
CA GLN A 81 5.84 12.12 -4.91
C GLN A 81 4.84 13.05 -5.61
N LEU A 82 3.56 12.69 -5.71
CA LEU A 82 2.57 13.52 -6.37
C LEU A 82 2.20 14.74 -5.52
N PRO A 83 1.97 15.91 -6.16
CA PRO A 83 1.39 17.06 -5.50
C PRO A 83 0.01 16.73 -4.92
N THR A 84 -0.27 17.19 -3.70
CA THR A 84 -1.56 16.95 -3.04
C THR A 84 -2.74 17.47 -3.84
N THR A 85 -2.59 18.61 -4.51
CA THR A 85 -3.61 19.17 -5.41
C THR A 85 -3.97 18.23 -6.56
N LEU A 86 -2.98 17.58 -7.18
CA LEU A 86 -3.22 16.58 -8.23
C LEU A 86 -3.95 15.36 -7.66
N CYS A 87 -3.57 14.93 -6.46
CA CYS A 87 -4.22 13.82 -5.76
C CYS A 87 -5.70 14.12 -5.45
N GLU A 88 -6.00 15.33 -4.98
CA GLU A 88 -7.36 15.79 -4.71
C GLU A 88 -8.21 15.86 -5.98
N MET A 89 -7.68 16.42 -7.06
CA MET A 89 -8.35 16.46 -8.37
C MET A 89 -8.68 15.05 -8.86
N PHE A 90 -7.70 14.15 -8.81
CA PHE A 90 -7.89 12.75 -9.22
C PHE A 90 -9.00 12.06 -8.41
N LEU A 91 -9.04 12.24 -7.07
CA LEU A 91 -10.11 11.67 -6.26
C LEU A 91 -11.49 12.25 -6.61
N GLN A 92 -11.58 13.53 -6.91
CA GLN A 92 -12.83 14.17 -7.35
C GLN A 92 -13.32 13.63 -8.70
N GLU A 93 -12.41 13.33 -9.63
CA GLU A 93 -12.74 12.72 -10.92
C GLU A 93 -13.23 11.28 -10.77
N VAL A 94 -12.51 10.48 -9.96
CA VAL A 94 -12.82 9.05 -9.76
C VAL A 94 -14.07 8.86 -8.91
N PHE A 95 -14.19 9.60 -7.80
CA PHE A 95 -15.29 9.48 -6.86
C PHE A 95 -16.17 10.73 -6.91
N LYS A 96 -16.95 10.84 -7.97
CA LYS A 96 -17.92 11.92 -8.11
C LYS A 96 -18.88 11.93 -6.88
N LYS A 97 -18.94 13.05 -6.16
CA LYS A 97 -19.86 13.29 -5.04
C LYS A 97 -19.64 12.48 -3.75
N GLY A 98 -18.39 12.30 -3.31
CA GLY A 98 -18.12 11.71 -2.00
C GLY A 98 -18.49 10.24 -1.84
N SER A 99 -18.53 9.50 -2.94
CA SER A 99 -19.02 8.12 -2.98
C SER A 99 -18.26 7.13 -2.09
N LEU A 100 -16.99 7.38 -1.76
CA LEU A 100 -16.22 6.53 -0.83
C LEU A 100 -16.71 6.61 0.62
N GLU A 101 -17.20 7.75 1.03
CA GLU A 101 -17.72 7.97 2.39
C GLU A 101 -19.08 7.29 2.62
N LEU A 102 -19.75 6.91 1.53
CA LEU A 102 -20.98 6.12 1.58
C LEU A 102 -20.72 4.61 1.74
N LEU A 103 -19.47 4.17 1.67
CA LEU A 103 -19.12 2.78 1.85
C LEU A 103 -18.93 2.47 3.33
N ASP A 104 -19.72 1.53 3.84
CA ASP A 104 -19.58 1.03 5.20
C ASP A 104 -18.28 0.21 5.39
N ARG A 105 -17.92 0.00 6.66
CA ARG A 105 -16.70 -0.73 7.02
C ARG A 105 -16.67 -2.14 6.43
N GLU A 106 -17.80 -2.82 6.38
CA GLU A 106 -17.91 -4.17 5.83
C GLU A 106 -17.60 -4.18 4.32
N THR A 107 -18.09 -3.19 3.60
CA THR A 107 -17.83 -3.00 2.17
C THR A 107 -16.34 -2.71 1.93
N LEU A 108 -15.71 -1.85 2.75
CA LEU A 108 -14.27 -1.57 2.64
C LEU A 108 -13.41 -2.82 2.91
N MET A 109 -13.77 -3.63 3.91
CA MET A 109 -13.10 -4.93 4.16
C MET A 109 -13.28 -5.89 2.97
N THR A 110 -14.46 -5.89 2.36
CA THR A 110 -14.73 -6.70 1.16
C THR A 110 -13.82 -6.28 0.00
N ILE A 111 -13.67 -4.97 -0.23
CA ILE A 111 -12.78 -4.43 -1.28
C ILE A 111 -11.34 -4.84 -1.03
N GLN A 112 -10.85 -4.65 0.19
CA GLN A 112 -9.48 -5.02 0.56
C GLN A 112 -9.23 -6.50 0.32
N CYS A 113 -10.09 -7.38 0.86
CA CYS A 113 -9.98 -8.82 0.69
C CYS A 113 -10.06 -9.23 -0.80
N PHE A 114 -10.86 -8.54 -1.62
CA PHE A 114 -10.97 -8.80 -3.04
C PHE A 114 -9.68 -8.47 -3.80
N PHE A 115 -9.02 -7.36 -3.49
CA PHE A 115 -7.71 -7.02 -4.04
C PHE A 115 -6.62 -7.99 -3.58
N GLU A 116 -6.59 -8.37 -2.30
CA GLU A 116 -5.62 -9.34 -1.76
C GLU A 116 -5.73 -10.73 -2.39
N ASN A 117 -6.92 -11.08 -2.90
CA ASN A 117 -7.16 -12.33 -3.60
C ASN A 117 -7.17 -12.18 -5.14
N ASN A 118 -6.44 -11.19 -5.66
CA ASN A 118 -6.27 -10.97 -7.10
C ASN A 118 -7.58 -10.91 -7.88
N LEU A 119 -8.59 -10.25 -7.33
CA LEU A 119 -9.94 -10.10 -7.91
C LEU A 119 -10.67 -11.44 -8.11
N ASN A 120 -10.30 -12.47 -7.37
CA ASN A 120 -10.93 -13.78 -7.45
C ASN A 120 -12.15 -13.87 -6.52
N VAL A 121 -13.34 -13.90 -7.10
CA VAL A 121 -14.62 -13.97 -6.38
C VAL A 121 -14.70 -15.20 -5.48
N SER A 122 -14.25 -16.37 -5.95
CA SER A 122 -14.38 -17.62 -5.19
C SER A 122 -13.44 -17.66 -3.99
N GLU A 123 -12.19 -17.21 -4.15
CA GLU A 123 -11.23 -17.11 -3.04
C GLU A 123 -11.67 -16.08 -2.00
N THR A 124 -12.11 -14.92 -2.48
CA THR A 124 -12.59 -13.84 -1.60
C THR A 124 -13.80 -14.27 -0.78
N SER A 125 -14.78 -14.95 -1.40
CA SER A 125 -15.96 -15.42 -0.67
C SER A 125 -15.60 -16.44 0.41
N ARG A 126 -14.64 -17.35 0.14
CA ARG A 126 -14.11 -18.30 1.13
C ARG A 126 -13.42 -17.58 2.29
N LYS A 127 -12.54 -16.62 1.99
CA LYS A 127 -11.83 -15.85 3.03
C LYS A 127 -12.74 -15.00 3.91
N LEU A 128 -13.80 -14.45 3.33
CA LEU A 128 -14.78 -13.65 4.06
C LEU A 128 -15.87 -14.51 4.74
N PHE A 129 -15.84 -15.84 4.57
CA PHE A 129 -16.84 -16.76 5.07
C PHE A 129 -18.27 -16.41 4.65
N VAL A 130 -18.44 -15.96 3.40
CA VAL A 130 -19.74 -15.60 2.82
C VAL A 130 -20.04 -16.45 1.59
N HIS A 131 -21.34 -16.61 1.28
CA HIS A 131 -21.72 -17.25 0.04
C HIS A 131 -21.29 -16.39 -1.17
N ARG A 132 -20.92 -17.03 -2.28
CA ARG A 132 -20.49 -16.36 -3.53
C ARG A 132 -21.49 -15.27 -3.98
N ASN A 133 -22.80 -15.56 -3.92
CA ASN A 133 -23.83 -14.61 -4.33
C ASN A 133 -23.85 -13.37 -3.43
N THR A 134 -23.56 -13.50 -2.13
CA THR A 134 -23.43 -12.38 -1.21
C THR A 134 -22.26 -11.49 -1.59
N LEU A 135 -21.13 -12.08 -1.95
CA LEU A 135 -19.98 -11.30 -2.44
C LEU A 135 -20.30 -10.57 -3.75
N VAL A 136 -20.92 -11.25 -4.71
CA VAL A 136 -21.36 -10.62 -5.98
C VAL A 136 -22.30 -9.45 -5.71
N TYR A 137 -23.26 -9.61 -4.79
CA TYR A 137 -24.16 -8.53 -4.37
C TYR A 137 -23.39 -7.33 -3.78
N ARG A 138 -22.37 -7.58 -2.93
CA ARG A 138 -21.52 -6.52 -2.36
C ARG A 138 -20.73 -5.78 -3.44
N LEU A 139 -20.15 -6.51 -4.39
CA LEU A 139 -19.44 -5.91 -5.53
C LEU A 139 -20.38 -5.06 -6.41
N GLU A 140 -21.62 -5.50 -6.60
CA GLU A 140 -22.61 -4.73 -7.33
C GLU A 140 -23.04 -3.47 -6.57
N LYS A 141 -23.14 -3.54 -5.22
CA LYS A 141 -23.38 -2.36 -4.36
C LYS A 141 -22.24 -1.34 -4.54
N ILE A 142 -20.98 -1.79 -4.53
CA ILE A 142 -19.81 -0.93 -4.76
C ILE A 142 -19.92 -0.25 -6.12
N ARG A 143 -20.21 -1.00 -7.18
CA ARG A 143 -20.40 -0.45 -8.52
C ARG A 143 -21.50 0.61 -8.56
N LYS A 144 -22.64 0.37 -7.93
CA LYS A 144 -23.75 1.34 -7.87
C LYS A 144 -23.38 2.64 -7.15
N VAL A 145 -22.59 2.54 -6.08
CA VAL A 145 -22.18 3.70 -5.28
C VAL A 145 -21.05 4.49 -5.97
N THR A 146 -20.06 3.79 -6.55
CA THR A 146 -18.84 4.41 -7.05
C THR A 146 -18.81 4.59 -8.56
N GLY A 147 -19.66 3.88 -9.30
CA GLY A 147 -19.62 3.79 -10.76
C GLY A 147 -18.55 2.83 -11.30
N LEU A 148 -17.72 2.22 -10.42
CA LEU A 148 -16.60 1.36 -10.80
C LEU A 148 -16.92 -0.10 -10.50
N ASP A 149 -16.88 -0.95 -11.52
CA ASP A 149 -17.01 -2.39 -11.38
C ASP A 149 -15.65 -3.02 -11.09
N LEU A 150 -15.41 -3.43 -9.86
CA LEU A 150 -14.12 -4.00 -9.44
C LEU A 150 -13.80 -5.36 -10.10
N ARG A 151 -14.72 -5.95 -10.84
CA ARG A 151 -14.50 -7.16 -11.65
C ARG A 151 -13.84 -6.84 -12.99
N GLU A 152 -13.88 -5.58 -13.41
CA GLU A 152 -13.21 -5.06 -14.60
C GLU A 152 -11.83 -4.53 -14.21
N PHE A 153 -10.80 -5.00 -14.92
CA PHE A 153 -9.39 -4.73 -14.56
C PHE A 153 -9.07 -3.23 -14.48
N GLU A 154 -9.49 -2.44 -15.47
CA GLU A 154 -9.25 -0.99 -15.52
C GLU A 154 -9.94 -0.26 -14.37
N HIS A 155 -11.18 -0.63 -14.04
CA HIS A 155 -11.91 -0.08 -12.91
C HIS A 155 -11.27 -0.48 -11.58
N ALA A 156 -10.81 -1.71 -11.46
CA ALA A 156 -10.12 -2.20 -10.27
C ALA A 156 -8.81 -1.46 -10.03
N ILE A 157 -7.99 -1.24 -11.06
CA ILE A 157 -6.75 -0.46 -10.96
C ILE A 157 -7.07 0.98 -10.54
N THR A 158 -7.99 1.63 -11.23
CA THR A 158 -8.40 3.01 -10.92
C THR A 158 -8.84 3.13 -9.47
N PHE A 159 -9.67 2.21 -9.01
CA PHE A 159 -10.14 2.18 -7.63
C PHE A 159 -9.01 1.95 -6.62
N LYS A 160 -8.10 1.00 -6.90
CA LYS A 160 -6.95 0.70 -6.05
C LYS A 160 -6.04 1.92 -5.91
N VAL A 161 -5.71 2.58 -7.02
CA VAL A 161 -4.91 3.80 -7.01
C VAL A 161 -5.61 4.91 -6.22
N ALA A 162 -6.93 5.08 -6.41
CA ALA A 162 -7.69 6.08 -5.68
C ALA A 162 -7.72 5.83 -4.16
N LEU A 163 -7.82 4.57 -3.71
CA LEU A 163 -7.68 4.24 -2.29
C LEU A 163 -6.29 4.61 -1.75
N MET A 164 -5.23 4.31 -2.50
CA MET A 164 -3.87 4.66 -2.10
C MET A 164 -3.67 6.18 -2.05
N VAL A 165 -4.18 6.91 -3.03
CA VAL A 165 -4.14 8.38 -3.04
C VAL A 165 -4.89 8.96 -1.83
N LYS A 166 -6.07 8.42 -1.49
CA LYS A 166 -6.80 8.83 -0.27
C LYS A 166 -6.01 8.56 1.00
N GLN A 167 -5.37 7.39 1.11
CA GLN A 167 -4.53 7.04 2.24
C GLN A 167 -3.34 7.99 2.38
N TYR A 168 -2.70 8.35 1.27
CA TYR A 168 -1.62 9.33 1.22
C TYR A 168 -2.07 10.72 1.69
N LEU A 169 -3.20 11.23 1.20
CA LEU A 169 -3.73 12.52 1.63
C LEU A 169 -4.05 12.53 3.13
N ASN A 170 -4.66 11.45 3.65
CA ASN A 170 -4.97 11.33 5.07
C ASN A 170 -3.72 11.25 5.97
N SER A 171 -2.57 10.84 5.43
CA SER A 171 -1.30 10.81 6.17
C SER A 171 -0.61 12.17 6.28
N LYS A 172 -1.01 13.15 5.48
CA LYS A 172 -0.45 14.50 5.53
C LYS A 172 -1.08 15.28 6.69
N PRO A 173 -0.27 16.01 7.47
CA PRO A 173 -0.83 16.91 8.48
C PRO A 173 -1.71 17.94 7.78
N VAL A 174 -2.90 18.18 8.34
CA VAL A 174 -3.80 19.24 7.89
C VAL A 174 -3.02 20.56 8.01
N LYS A 175 -2.73 21.20 6.89
CA LYS A 175 -2.22 22.57 6.93
C LYS A 175 -3.40 23.49 7.25
N TYR A 176 -3.42 23.98 8.49
CA TYR A 176 -4.28 25.08 8.92
C TYR A 176 -3.77 26.39 8.30
#